data_73b7425e6896c6820a0ced9b7b0667be
#
_entry.id   73b7425e6896c6820a0ced9b7b0667be
#
_cell.length_a   1.000
_cell.length_b   1.000
_cell.length_c   1.000
_cell.angle_alpha   90.00
_cell.angle_beta   90.00
_cell.angle_gamma   90.00
#
_symmetry.space_group_name_H-M   'P 1'
#
loop_
_entity.id
_entity.type
_entity.pdbx_description
1 polymer ?
#
loop_
_entity_poly.entity_id
_entity_poly.type
_entity_poly.pdbx_seq_one_letter_code
_entity_poly.pdbx_strand_id
1 'polypeptide(L)'
;MFSNRELRKLIIPIFLDQILIIIVSIIATIMLSYAGEAAVSGVSLVDMINMLLINVLAALTAGGAVVVSQYIGHKDKNNACNAASQLITISSIISIGITLFVVFFHKPLLKILFGNIEADVMTAATTYFVICGISYPFLSIYDSGAALFRSMGNSRIPMIVSIIMNLINMVGNIIGIFVLHAGVTGVAIASIIARLVAAIIMVYLSLNKNNQVFIRFSEILSWNKEMIKKILNIAIPNGIENGIVQLGRILLISIIASFGTNQIAANGITNSLVMIAISFATAMNFAIVTVVGQCVGAGDYSQATYYTKKLIKIAYIGTLILS
;
A
#
# COMPACT_ATOMS: atom_id res chain seq x y z
N MET A 1 2.44 -12.38 25.92
CA MET A 1 1.20 -12.20 25.15
C MET A 1 1.29 -12.92 23.79
N PHE A 2 2.40 -12.82 23.07
CA PHE A 2 2.62 -13.50 21.79
C PHE A 2 3.75 -14.55 21.88
N SER A 3 3.49 -15.77 21.45
CA SER A 3 4.50 -16.81 21.30
C SER A 3 5.40 -16.56 20.08
N ASN A 4 6.60 -17.13 20.07
CA ASN A 4 7.48 -17.07 18.88
C ASN A 4 6.81 -17.68 17.63
N ARG A 5 5.93 -18.67 17.82
CA ARG A 5 5.18 -19.30 16.73
C ARG A 5 4.15 -18.35 16.13
N GLU A 6 3.48 -17.55 16.96
CA GLU A 6 2.51 -16.53 16.48
C GLU A 6 3.21 -15.40 15.77
N LEU A 7 4.35 -14.92 16.30
CA LEU A 7 5.17 -13.92 15.63
C LEU A 7 5.62 -14.39 14.23
N ARG A 8 6.11 -15.64 14.11
CA ARG A 8 6.48 -16.20 12.80
C ARG A 8 5.29 -16.29 11.85
N LYS A 9 4.12 -16.73 12.35
CA LYS A 9 2.88 -16.80 11.54
C LYS A 9 2.40 -15.41 11.07
N LEU A 10 2.74 -14.37 11.79
CA LEU A 10 2.43 -12.98 11.41
C LEU A 10 3.47 -12.44 10.41
N ILE A 11 4.76 -12.56 10.73
CA ILE A 11 5.86 -11.91 9.98
C ILE A 11 6.12 -12.58 8.63
N ILE A 12 6.19 -13.93 8.58
CA ILE A 12 6.58 -14.64 7.36
C ILE A 12 5.61 -14.35 6.20
N PRO A 13 4.27 -14.44 6.37
CA PRO A 13 3.36 -14.12 5.27
C PRO A 13 3.48 -12.67 4.79
N ILE A 14 3.67 -11.69 5.70
CA ILE A 14 3.85 -10.29 5.31
C ILE A 14 5.13 -10.11 4.51
N PHE A 15 6.23 -10.73 4.95
CA PHE A 15 7.50 -10.64 4.23
C PHE A 15 7.42 -11.28 2.83
N LEU A 16 6.81 -12.45 2.72
CA LEU A 16 6.58 -13.10 1.43
C LEU A 16 5.70 -12.25 0.50
N ASP A 17 4.69 -11.59 1.04
CA ASP A 17 3.84 -10.65 0.32
C ASP A 17 4.65 -9.46 -0.24
N GLN A 18 5.54 -8.87 0.57
CA GLN A 18 6.40 -7.77 0.13
C GLN A 18 7.39 -8.20 -0.97
N ILE A 19 7.98 -9.39 -0.87
CA ILE A 19 8.85 -9.93 -1.93
C ILE A 19 8.06 -10.15 -3.21
N LEU A 20 6.86 -10.72 -3.11
CA LEU A 20 5.99 -10.97 -4.26
C LEU A 20 5.67 -9.66 -5.01
N ILE A 21 5.33 -8.60 -4.28
CA ILE A 21 5.06 -7.27 -4.87
C ILE A 21 6.27 -6.78 -5.66
N ILE A 22 7.50 -6.92 -5.14
CA ILE A 22 8.72 -6.50 -5.85
C ILE A 22 8.92 -7.32 -7.12
N ILE A 23 8.80 -8.64 -7.05
CA ILE A 23 8.97 -9.54 -8.20
C ILE A 23 7.96 -9.21 -9.30
N VAL A 24 6.69 -9.06 -8.94
CA VAL A 24 5.61 -8.73 -9.89
C VAL A 24 5.83 -7.35 -10.51
N SER A 25 6.30 -6.36 -9.74
CA SER A 25 6.62 -5.04 -10.25
C SER A 25 7.75 -5.08 -11.30
N ILE A 26 8.80 -5.87 -11.07
CA ILE A 26 9.89 -6.06 -12.04
C ILE A 26 9.35 -6.71 -13.31
N ILE A 27 8.57 -7.78 -13.19
CA ILE A 27 7.96 -8.48 -14.34
C ILE A 27 7.06 -7.52 -15.12
N ALA A 28 6.21 -6.73 -14.44
CA ALA A 28 5.33 -5.77 -15.08
C ALA A 28 6.11 -4.70 -15.87
N THR A 29 7.24 -4.22 -15.34
CA THR A 29 8.12 -3.27 -16.03
C THR A 29 8.75 -3.89 -17.29
N ILE A 30 9.22 -5.15 -17.20
CA ILE A 30 9.75 -5.87 -18.36
C ILE A 30 8.66 -6.07 -19.42
N MET A 31 7.44 -6.45 -19.01
CA MET A 31 6.32 -6.62 -19.96
C MET A 31 5.96 -5.27 -20.61
N LEU A 32 5.96 -4.18 -19.85
CA LEU A 32 5.66 -2.86 -20.38
C LEU A 32 6.68 -2.38 -21.42
N SER A 33 7.94 -2.82 -21.34
CA SER A 33 8.96 -2.44 -22.33
C SER A 33 8.62 -2.91 -23.75
N TYR A 34 7.82 -3.96 -23.91
CA TYR A 34 7.30 -4.41 -25.21
C TYR A 34 6.20 -3.48 -25.78
N ALA A 35 5.62 -2.59 -24.96
CA ALA A 35 4.66 -1.60 -25.43
C ALA A 35 5.32 -0.32 -26.01
N GLY A 36 6.65 -0.21 -25.97
CA GLY A 36 7.44 0.87 -26.52
C GLY A 36 7.97 1.87 -25.48
N GLU A 37 8.95 2.68 -25.90
CA GLU A 37 9.64 3.64 -25.01
C GLU A 37 8.72 4.70 -24.44
N ALA A 38 7.79 5.23 -25.23
CA ALA A 38 6.83 6.24 -24.79
C ALA A 38 5.90 5.66 -23.67
N ALA A 39 5.52 4.38 -23.78
CA ALA A 39 4.72 3.70 -22.76
C ALA A 39 5.49 3.58 -21.45
N VAL A 40 6.74 3.10 -21.48
CA VAL A 40 7.58 2.97 -20.28
C VAL A 40 7.84 4.32 -19.63
N SER A 41 8.19 5.33 -20.43
CA SER A 41 8.44 6.68 -19.92
C SER A 41 7.20 7.30 -19.28
N GLY A 42 6.05 7.23 -19.98
CA GLY A 42 4.78 7.77 -19.46
C GLY A 42 4.33 7.11 -18.17
N VAL A 43 4.39 5.77 -18.09
CA VAL A 43 4.05 5.01 -16.88
C VAL A 43 5.02 5.34 -15.73
N SER A 44 6.32 5.39 -15.99
CA SER A 44 7.32 5.70 -14.97
C SER A 44 7.12 7.09 -14.33
N LEU A 45 6.78 8.10 -15.14
CA LEU A 45 6.46 9.44 -14.64
C LEU A 45 5.23 9.42 -13.73
N VAL A 46 4.18 8.72 -14.15
CA VAL A 46 2.94 8.59 -13.36
C VAL A 46 3.16 7.79 -12.09
N ASP A 47 4.00 6.76 -12.11
CA ASP A 47 4.27 5.93 -10.93
C ASP A 47 4.92 6.73 -9.80
N MET A 48 5.68 7.78 -10.10
CA MET A 48 6.19 8.71 -9.07
C MET A 48 5.04 9.41 -8.33
N ILE A 49 3.98 9.83 -9.07
CA ILE A 49 2.79 10.46 -8.47
C ILE A 49 1.95 9.40 -7.75
N ASN A 50 1.74 8.24 -8.38
CA ASN A 50 1.01 7.12 -7.79
C ASN A 50 1.60 6.74 -6.43
N MET A 51 2.92 6.69 -6.31
CA MET A 51 3.61 6.36 -5.06
C MET A 51 3.28 7.34 -3.93
N LEU A 52 3.20 8.64 -4.23
CA LEU A 52 2.79 9.65 -3.25
C LEU A 52 1.34 9.43 -2.80
N LEU A 53 0.41 9.22 -3.75
CA LEU A 53 -1.01 9.05 -3.45
C LEU A 53 -1.28 7.74 -2.69
N ILE A 54 -0.61 6.66 -3.07
CA ILE A 54 -0.69 5.36 -2.38
C ILE A 54 -0.14 5.48 -0.95
N ASN A 55 0.95 6.24 -0.73
CA ASN A 55 1.49 6.47 0.61
C ASN A 55 0.50 7.22 1.53
N VAL A 56 -0.31 8.14 0.99
CA VAL A 56 -1.38 8.79 1.75
C VAL A 56 -2.44 7.77 2.18
N LEU A 57 -2.85 6.87 1.28
CA LEU A 57 -3.81 5.79 1.60
C LEU A 57 -3.21 4.79 2.59
N ALA A 58 -1.92 4.45 2.45
CA ALA A 58 -1.21 3.59 3.38
C ALA A 58 -1.11 4.19 4.79
N ALA A 59 -0.94 5.50 4.92
CA ALA A 59 -0.94 6.19 6.21
C ALA A 59 -2.31 6.10 6.91
N LEU A 60 -3.42 6.18 6.15
CA LEU A 60 -4.76 5.97 6.70
C LEU A 60 -4.95 4.56 7.23
N THR A 61 -4.55 3.57 6.46
CA THR A 61 -4.67 2.15 6.86
C THR A 61 -3.78 1.83 8.05
N ALA A 62 -2.59 2.43 8.15
CA ALA A 62 -1.71 2.29 9.31
C ALA A 62 -2.36 2.90 10.58
N GLY A 63 -2.93 4.11 10.48
CA GLY A 63 -3.65 4.73 11.58
C GLY A 63 -4.83 3.89 12.06
N GLY A 64 -5.62 3.36 11.13
CA GLY A 64 -6.72 2.45 11.45
C GLY A 64 -6.27 1.14 12.06
N ALA A 65 -5.19 0.53 11.55
CA ALA A 65 -4.61 -0.70 12.10
C ALA A 65 -4.17 -0.54 13.56
N VAL A 66 -3.58 0.61 13.91
CA VAL A 66 -3.20 0.91 15.31
C VAL A 66 -4.44 0.95 16.20
N VAL A 67 -5.48 1.71 15.81
CA VAL A 67 -6.70 1.86 16.59
C VAL A 67 -7.43 0.52 16.76
N VAL A 68 -7.59 -0.25 15.67
CA VAL A 68 -8.19 -1.59 15.73
C VAL A 68 -7.38 -2.53 16.63
N SER A 69 -6.04 -2.53 16.50
CA SER A 69 -5.17 -3.37 17.34
C SER A 69 -5.28 -3.02 18.82
N GLN A 70 -5.40 -1.75 19.18
CA GLN A 70 -5.59 -1.30 20.56
C GLN A 70 -6.92 -1.80 21.13
N TYR A 71 -8.03 -1.68 20.38
CA TYR A 71 -9.33 -2.20 20.85
C TYR A 71 -9.36 -3.72 20.93
N ILE A 72 -8.65 -4.44 20.06
CA ILE A 72 -8.47 -5.89 20.18
C ILE A 72 -7.74 -6.22 21.49
N GLY A 73 -6.65 -5.50 21.79
CA GLY A 73 -5.89 -5.68 23.04
C GLY A 73 -6.73 -5.40 24.28
N HIS A 74 -7.55 -4.37 24.23
CA HIS A 74 -8.50 -4.00 25.28
C HIS A 74 -9.70 -4.97 25.41
N LYS A 75 -9.81 -5.97 24.49
CA LYS A 75 -10.92 -6.92 24.39
C LYS A 75 -12.29 -6.27 24.14
N ASP A 76 -12.31 -5.06 23.60
CA ASP A 76 -13.52 -4.34 23.24
C ASP A 76 -13.89 -4.60 21.78
N LYS A 77 -14.58 -5.69 21.56
CA LYS A 77 -15.01 -6.14 20.22
C LYS A 77 -15.90 -5.11 19.52
N ASN A 78 -16.75 -4.41 20.26
CA ASN A 78 -17.69 -3.46 19.66
C ASN A 78 -16.93 -2.25 19.08
N ASN A 79 -16.05 -1.63 19.84
CA ASN A 79 -15.25 -0.52 19.35
C ASN A 79 -14.21 -0.96 18.32
N ALA A 80 -13.67 -2.19 18.38
CA ALA A 80 -12.81 -2.74 17.35
C ALA A 80 -13.56 -2.88 16.00
N CYS A 81 -14.81 -3.40 16.00
CA CYS A 81 -15.64 -3.49 14.80
C CYS A 81 -16.02 -2.10 14.27
N ASN A 82 -16.35 -1.15 15.17
CA ASN A 82 -16.61 0.24 14.79
C ASN A 82 -15.38 0.89 14.15
N ALA A 83 -14.20 0.75 14.75
CA ALA A 83 -12.96 1.28 14.19
C ALA A 83 -12.66 0.69 12.81
N ALA A 84 -12.86 -0.62 12.60
CA ALA A 84 -12.68 -1.26 11.31
C ALA A 84 -13.67 -0.75 10.25
N SER A 85 -14.95 -0.56 10.61
CA SER A 85 -15.98 -0.02 9.73
C SER A 85 -15.71 1.44 9.37
N GLN A 86 -15.33 2.27 10.35
CA GLN A 86 -14.98 3.67 10.13
C GLN A 86 -13.69 3.82 9.31
N LEU A 87 -12.72 2.91 9.45
CA LEU A 87 -11.52 2.90 8.63
C LEU A 87 -11.88 2.73 7.14
N ILE A 88 -12.70 1.76 6.79
CA ILE A 88 -13.16 1.57 5.41
C ILE A 88 -13.92 2.79 4.90
N THR A 89 -14.80 3.36 5.72
CA THR A 89 -15.57 4.54 5.36
C THR A 89 -14.66 5.71 5.01
N ILE A 90 -13.76 6.10 5.92
CA ILE A 90 -12.90 7.26 5.71
C ILE A 90 -11.88 7.03 4.58
N SER A 91 -11.34 5.82 4.47
CA SER A 91 -10.43 5.45 3.39
C SER A 91 -11.12 5.48 2.03
N SER A 92 -12.38 5.02 1.93
CA SER A 92 -13.17 5.11 0.71
C SER A 92 -13.48 6.56 0.32
N ILE A 93 -13.87 7.41 1.27
CA ILE A 93 -14.16 8.81 1.02
C ILE A 93 -12.92 9.55 0.53
N ILE A 94 -11.79 9.37 1.20
CA ILE A 94 -10.53 10.02 0.83
C ILE A 94 -10.04 9.51 -0.53
N SER A 95 -10.11 8.21 -0.80
CA SER A 95 -9.69 7.64 -2.08
C SER A 95 -10.59 8.08 -3.24
N ILE A 96 -11.90 8.22 -3.02
CA ILE A 96 -12.82 8.82 -4.00
C ILE A 96 -12.46 10.28 -4.24
N GLY A 97 -12.18 11.05 -3.18
CA GLY A 97 -11.71 12.43 -3.30
C GLY A 97 -10.43 12.55 -4.14
N ILE A 98 -9.45 11.68 -3.89
CA ILE A 98 -8.21 11.60 -4.67
C ILE A 98 -8.52 11.21 -6.13
N THR A 99 -9.40 10.25 -6.36
CA THR A 99 -9.81 9.84 -7.71
C THR A 99 -10.43 11.01 -8.47
N LEU A 100 -11.37 11.72 -7.85
CA LEU A 100 -12.00 12.90 -8.47
C LEU A 100 -10.95 13.98 -8.77
N PHE A 101 -10.05 14.24 -7.82
CA PHE A 101 -8.95 15.18 -8.04
C PHE A 101 -8.09 14.77 -9.25
N VAL A 102 -7.68 13.51 -9.34
CA VAL A 102 -6.90 13.00 -10.46
C VAL A 102 -7.67 13.11 -11.77
N VAL A 103 -8.93 12.67 -11.81
CA VAL A 103 -9.76 12.69 -13.03
C VAL A 103 -9.98 14.11 -13.54
N PHE A 104 -10.21 15.09 -12.67
CA PHE A 104 -10.45 16.47 -13.10
C PHE A 104 -9.17 17.27 -13.38
N PHE A 105 -8.08 16.98 -12.66
CA PHE A 105 -6.85 17.77 -12.70
C PHE A 105 -5.65 17.05 -13.33
N HIS A 106 -5.82 15.87 -13.94
CA HIS A 106 -4.71 15.12 -14.54
C HIS A 106 -3.86 15.93 -15.52
N LYS A 107 -4.50 16.65 -16.48
CA LYS A 107 -3.79 17.44 -17.49
C LYS A 107 -2.93 18.56 -16.89
N PRO A 108 -3.52 19.50 -16.09
CA PRO A 108 -2.73 20.57 -15.49
C PRO A 108 -1.65 20.00 -14.53
N LEU A 109 -1.94 18.93 -13.79
CA LEU A 109 -1.00 18.33 -12.87
C LEU A 109 0.22 17.77 -13.61
N LEU A 110 0.02 16.96 -14.65
CA LEU A 110 1.11 16.41 -15.45
C LEU A 110 1.91 17.50 -16.15
N LYS A 111 1.25 18.55 -16.65
CA LYS A 111 1.92 19.69 -17.30
C LYS A 111 2.77 20.50 -16.31
N ILE A 112 2.28 20.73 -15.10
CA ILE A 112 3.04 21.46 -14.05
C ILE A 112 4.25 20.65 -13.58
N LEU A 113 4.08 19.32 -13.40
CA LEU A 113 5.13 18.46 -12.86
C LEU A 113 6.21 18.10 -13.89
N PHE A 114 5.81 17.87 -15.14
CA PHE A 114 6.73 17.35 -16.17
C PHE A 114 6.98 18.29 -17.34
N GLY A 115 6.29 19.43 -17.39
CA GLY A 115 6.50 20.46 -18.40
C GLY A 115 6.18 19.99 -19.82
N ASN A 116 7.05 20.31 -20.76
CA ASN A 116 6.92 19.95 -22.17
C ASN A 116 7.71 18.65 -22.45
N ILE A 117 7.05 17.52 -22.26
CA ILE A 117 7.53 16.20 -22.68
C ILE A 117 6.96 15.86 -24.06
N GLU A 118 7.49 14.84 -24.72
CA GLU A 118 7.01 14.34 -26.01
C GLU A 118 5.50 14.02 -25.97
N ALA A 119 4.79 14.33 -27.03
CA ALA A 119 3.33 14.20 -27.09
C ALA A 119 2.84 12.76 -26.82
N ASP A 120 3.59 11.76 -27.32
CA ASP A 120 3.26 10.33 -27.13
C ASP A 120 3.45 9.91 -25.68
N VAL A 121 4.50 10.40 -25.01
CA VAL A 121 4.74 10.15 -23.58
C VAL A 121 3.66 10.81 -22.72
N MET A 122 3.27 12.06 -23.06
CA MET A 122 2.18 12.75 -22.36
C MET A 122 0.84 12.03 -22.52
N THR A 123 0.57 11.49 -23.69
CA THR A 123 -0.67 10.73 -23.97
C THR A 123 -0.69 9.42 -23.17
N ALA A 124 0.42 8.68 -23.18
CA ALA A 124 0.58 7.48 -22.37
C ALA A 124 0.43 7.76 -20.87
N ALA A 125 1.11 8.81 -20.37
CA ALA A 125 1.03 9.25 -18.98
C ALA A 125 -0.41 9.64 -18.58
N THR A 126 -1.10 10.44 -19.41
CA THR A 126 -2.47 10.88 -19.15
C THR A 126 -3.42 9.68 -19.05
N THR A 127 -3.34 8.77 -20.04
CA THR A 127 -4.21 7.58 -20.08
C THR A 127 -3.98 6.70 -18.84
N TYR A 128 -2.73 6.41 -18.54
CA TYR A 128 -2.37 5.58 -17.38
C TYR A 128 -2.81 6.22 -16.05
N PHE A 129 -2.56 7.52 -15.88
CA PHE A 129 -2.87 8.23 -14.65
C PHE A 129 -4.36 8.27 -14.34
N VAL A 130 -5.20 8.54 -15.34
CA VAL A 130 -6.66 8.56 -15.17
C VAL A 130 -7.18 7.17 -14.81
N ILE A 131 -6.75 6.15 -15.55
CA ILE A 131 -7.21 4.77 -15.32
C ILE A 131 -6.74 4.27 -13.94
N CYS A 132 -5.48 4.51 -13.57
CA CYS A 132 -4.96 4.18 -12.23
C CYS A 132 -5.71 4.94 -11.14
N GLY A 133 -6.03 6.22 -11.37
CA GLY A 133 -6.81 7.03 -10.45
C GLY A 133 -8.17 6.42 -10.11
N ILE A 134 -8.86 5.88 -11.10
CA ILE A 134 -10.16 5.18 -10.90
C ILE A 134 -10.01 3.94 -10.02
N SER A 135 -8.83 3.34 -9.98
CA SER A 135 -8.58 2.13 -9.18
C SER A 135 -8.28 2.39 -7.68
N TYR A 136 -8.02 3.65 -7.28
CA TYR A 136 -7.64 3.95 -5.88
C TYR A 136 -8.71 3.58 -4.84
N PRO A 137 -10.02 3.76 -5.06
CA PRO A 137 -11.02 3.31 -4.10
C PRO A 137 -10.95 1.80 -3.85
N PHE A 138 -10.74 1.01 -4.90
CA PHE A 138 -10.62 -0.44 -4.75
C PHE A 138 -9.36 -0.84 -3.99
N LEU A 139 -8.22 -0.18 -4.29
CA LEU A 139 -6.98 -0.38 -3.56
C LEU A 139 -7.14 -0.03 -2.08
N SER A 140 -7.76 1.11 -1.78
CA SER A 140 -7.99 1.60 -0.43
C SER A 140 -8.87 0.65 0.40
N ILE A 141 -9.90 0.08 -0.21
CA ILE A 141 -10.77 -0.93 0.43
C ILE A 141 -9.98 -2.21 0.70
N TYR A 142 -9.20 -2.69 -0.27
CA TYR A 142 -8.30 -3.84 -0.10
C TYR A 142 -7.33 -3.62 1.06
N ASP A 143 -6.62 -2.49 1.07
CA ASP A 143 -5.62 -2.17 2.10
C ASP A 143 -6.24 -2.05 3.50
N SER A 144 -7.43 -1.45 3.61
CA SER A 144 -8.19 -1.34 4.88
C SER A 144 -8.58 -2.72 5.41
N GLY A 145 -9.07 -3.59 4.55
CA GLY A 145 -9.37 -4.98 4.93
C GLY A 145 -8.10 -5.77 5.29
N ALA A 146 -7.01 -5.59 4.55
CA ALA A 146 -5.73 -6.21 4.86
C ALA A 146 -5.17 -5.73 6.22
N ALA A 147 -5.31 -4.44 6.52
CA ALA A 147 -4.96 -3.87 7.82
C ALA A 147 -5.79 -4.50 8.95
N LEU A 148 -7.10 -4.67 8.74
CA LEU A 148 -7.98 -5.34 9.69
C LEU A 148 -7.53 -6.77 10.00
N PHE A 149 -7.27 -7.59 8.98
CA PHE A 149 -6.80 -8.97 9.19
C PHE A 149 -5.43 -9.03 9.86
N ARG A 150 -4.52 -8.14 9.49
CA ARG A 150 -3.21 -8.02 10.16
C ARG A 150 -3.37 -7.64 11.62
N SER A 151 -4.27 -6.71 11.95
CA SER A 151 -4.57 -6.32 13.33
C SER A 151 -5.10 -7.47 14.20
N MET A 152 -5.76 -8.45 13.60
CA MET A 152 -6.18 -9.70 14.26
C MET A 152 -5.06 -10.76 14.35
N GLY A 153 -3.84 -10.45 13.87
CA GLY A 153 -2.73 -11.41 13.82
C GLY A 153 -2.79 -12.40 12.65
N ASN A 154 -3.72 -12.23 11.73
CA ASN A 154 -3.89 -13.11 10.57
C ASN A 154 -3.37 -12.46 9.28
N SER A 155 -2.08 -12.61 9.00
CA SER A 155 -1.45 -12.09 7.79
C SER A 155 -1.58 -13.03 6.58
N ARG A 156 -2.06 -14.26 6.76
CA ARG A 156 -2.20 -15.22 5.65
C ARG A 156 -3.29 -14.81 4.68
N ILE A 157 -4.42 -14.28 5.18
CA ILE A 157 -5.54 -13.84 4.34
C ILE A 157 -5.12 -12.70 3.42
N PRO A 158 -4.55 -11.57 3.92
CA PRO A 158 -4.03 -10.52 3.06
C PRO A 158 -3.02 -11.01 2.01
N MET A 159 -2.08 -11.88 2.42
CA MET A 159 -1.09 -12.45 1.50
C MET A 159 -1.75 -13.25 0.37
N ILE A 160 -2.73 -14.12 0.68
CA ILE A 160 -3.41 -14.92 -0.36
C ILE A 160 -4.18 -14.00 -1.32
N VAL A 161 -4.89 -13.00 -0.82
CA VAL A 161 -5.62 -12.05 -1.67
C VAL A 161 -4.67 -11.20 -2.50
N SER A 162 -3.50 -10.82 -1.97
CA SER A 162 -2.43 -10.15 -2.71
C SER A 162 -1.89 -11.03 -3.84
N ILE A 163 -1.66 -12.32 -3.58
CA ILE A 163 -1.24 -13.29 -4.63
C ILE A 163 -2.28 -13.33 -5.75
N ILE A 164 -3.57 -13.44 -5.42
CA ILE A 164 -4.66 -13.46 -6.41
C ILE A 164 -4.67 -12.15 -7.20
N MET A 165 -4.58 -11.00 -6.53
CA MET A 165 -4.54 -9.68 -7.16
C MET A 165 -3.36 -9.57 -8.14
N ASN A 166 -2.17 -9.98 -7.73
CA ASN A 166 -0.96 -9.92 -8.54
C ASN A 166 -1.02 -10.89 -9.73
N LEU A 167 -1.57 -12.10 -9.56
CA LEU A 167 -1.78 -13.05 -10.66
C LEU A 167 -2.77 -12.51 -11.70
N ILE A 168 -3.89 -11.93 -11.27
CA ILE A 168 -4.86 -11.30 -12.18
C ILE A 168 -4.21 -10.13 -12.91
N ASN A 169 -3.42 -9.31 -12.22
CA ASN A 169 -2.71 -8.20 -12.84
C ASN A 169 -1.70 -8.70 -13.90
N MET A 170 -0.90 -9.71 -13.57
CA MET A 170 0.10 -10.29 -14.48
C MET A 170 -0.56 -10.91 -15.73
N VAL A 171 -1.60 -11.73 -15.54
CA VAL A 171 -2.36 -12.31 -16.66
C VAL A 171 -3.02 -11.23 -17.51
N GLY A 172 -3.61 -10.22 -16.85
CA GLY A 172 -4.20 -9.06 -17.53
C GLY A 172 -3.18 -8.26 -18.32
N ASN A 173 -1.96 -8.07 -17.81
CA ASN A 173 -0.87 -7.40 -18.53
C ASN A 173 -0.45 -8.22 -19.77
N ILE A 174 -0.35 -9.54 -19.66
CA ILE A 174 -0.06 -10.42 -20.82
C ILE A 174 -1.13 -10.24 -21.89
N ILE A 175 -2.40 -10.33 -21.51
CA ILE A 175 -3.51 -10.18 -22.44
C ILE A 175 -3.52 -8.77 -23.05
N GLY A 176 -3.38 -7.73 -22.21
CA GLY A 176 -3.44 -6.34 -22.65
C GLY A 176 -2.31 -5.95 -23.61
N ILE A 177 -1.09 -6.41 -23.36
CA ILE A 177 0.09 -6.05 -24.18
C ILE A 177 0.19 -6.96 -25.40
N PHE A 178 0.16 -8.29 -25.23
CA PHE A 178 0.54 -9.23 -26.29
C PHE A 178 -0.64 -9.74 -27.12
N VAL A 179 -1.87 -9.78 -26.58
CA VAL A 179 -3.05 -10.26 -27.29
C VAL A 179 -3.86 -9.11 -27.87
N LEU A 180 -4.16 -8.10 -27.06
CA LEU A 180 -4.99 -6.97 -27.44
C LEU A 180 -4.18 -5.82 -28.05
N HIS A 181 -2.87 -5.83 -27.95
CA HIS A 181 -1.97 -4.74 -28.36
C HIS A 181 -2.42 -3.35 -27.84
N ALA A 182 -3.04 -3.33 -26.65
CA ALA A 182 -3.62 -2.12 -26.07
C ALA A 182 -2.58 -1.27 -25.30
N GLY A 183 -1.30 -1.69 -25.27
CA GLY A 183 -0.21 -0.93 -24.66
C GLY A 183 -0.49 -0.54 -23.21
N VAL A 184 -0.31 0.76 -22.92
CA VAL A 184 -0.51 1.32 -21.57
C VAL A 184 -1.94 1.14 -21.04
N THR A 185 -2.94 1.26 -21.91
CA THR A 185 -4.36 1.09 -21.55
C THR A 185 -4.63 -0.33 -21.05
N GLY A 186 -4.04 -1.35 -21.70
CA GLY A 186 -4.18 -2.74 -21.30
C GLY A 186 -3.63 -3.00 -19.89
N VAL A 187 -2.44 -2.47 -19.59
CA VAL A 187 -1.81 -2.57 -18.26
C VAL A 187 -2.65 -1.87 -17.18
N ALA A 188 -3.15 -0.68 -17.48
CA ALA A 188 -3.94 0.08 -16.54
C ALA A 188 -5.29 -0.59 -16.23
N ILE A 189 -5.98 -1.13 -17.23
CA ILE A 189 -7.25 -1.87 -17.06
C ILE A 189 -7.01 -3.16 -16.27
N ALA A 190 -5.93 -3.88 -16.54
CA ALA A 190 -5.55 -5.06 -15.76
C ALA A 190 -5.40 -4.72 -14.26
N SER A 191 -4.81 -3.57 -13.96
CA SER A 191 -4.65 -3.10 -12.59
C SER A 191 -5.99 -2.77 -11.91
N ILE A 192 -6.96 -2.16 -12.63
CA ILE A 192 -8.31 -1.93 -12.09
C ILE A 192 -9.00 -3.24 -11.75
N ILE A 193 -9.00 -4.19 -12.70
CA ILE A 193 -9.67 -5.48 -12.51
C ILE A 193 -9.07 -6.23 -11.33
N ALA A 194 -7.75 -6.28 -11.24
CA ALA A 194 -7.04 -6.92 -10.15
C ALA A 194 -7.39 -6.32 -8.78
N ARG A 195 -7.38 -4.99 -8.66
CA ARG A 195 -7.73 -4.27 -7.43
C ARG A 195 -9.20 -4.40 -7.07
N LEU A 196 -10.09 -4.37 -8.06
CA LEU A 196 -11.53 -4.57 -7.86
C LEU A 196 -11.82 -5.96 -7.28
N VAL A 197 -11.26 -7.01 -7.89
CA VAL A 197 -11.43 -8.40 -7.41
C VAL A 197 -10.86 -8.55 -6.00
N ALA A 198 -9.67 -8.01 -5.73
CA ALA A 198 -9.08 -8.04 -4.40
C ALA A 198 -9.94 -7.31 -3.35
N ALA A 199 -10.51 -6.15 -3.70
CA ALA A 199 -11.41 -5.41 -2.84
C ALA A 199 -12.69 -6.21 -2.52
N ILE A 200 -13.31 -6.82 -3.53
CA ILE A 200 -14.52 -7.65 -3.35
C ILE A 200 -14.24 -8.82 -2.41
N ILE A 201 -13.15 -9.56 -2.65
CA ILE A 201 -12.76 -10.70 -1.81
C ILE A 201 -12.53 -10.23 -0.38
N MET A 202 -11.78 -9.12 -0.21
CA MET A 202 -11.44 -8.61 1.11
C MET A 202 -12.66 -8.12 1.88
N VAL A 203 -13.60 -7.43 1.23
CA VAL A 203 -14.87 -7.02 1.84
C VAL A 203 -15.67 -8.24 2.26
N TYR A 204 -15.83 -9.23 1.38
CA TYR A 204 -16.56 -10.46 1.67
C TYR A 204 -16.01 -11.19 2.91
N LEU A 205 -14.68 -11.33 2.99
CA LEU A 205 -14.02 -11.95 4.13
C LEU A 205 -14.14 -11.13 5.41
N SER A 206 -14.11 -9.81 5.29
CA SER A 206 -14.21 -8.89 6.44
C SER A 206 -15.60 -8.77 7.03
N LEU A 207 -16.64 -9.15 6.29
CA LEU A 207 -18.03 -9.20 6.76
C LEU A 207 -18.36 -10.44 7.59
N ASN A 208 -17.48 -11.44 7.60
CA ASN A 208 -17.74 -12.69 8.30
C ASN A 208 -17.75 -12.46 9.82
N LYS A 209 -18.92 -12.68 10.44
CA LYS A 209 -19.18 -12.50 11.88
C LYS A 209 -18.36 -13.45 12.78
N ASN A 210 -17.83 -14.54 12.22
CA ASN A 210 -16.96 -15.48 12.94
C ASN A 210 -15.55 -14.90 13.18
N ASN A 211 -15.17 -13.82 12.51
CA ASN A 211 -13.93 -13.14 12.78
C ASN A 211 -13.95 -12.49 14.18
N GLN A 212 -12.76 -12.35 14.77
CA GLN A 212 -12.60 -11.63 16.04
C GLN A 212 -13.12 -10.19 15.91
N VAL A 213 -12.80 -9.54 14.79
CA VAL A 213 -13.31 -8.22 14.38
C VAL A 213 -13.87 -8.35 12.96
N PHE A 214 -15.01 -7.75 12.70
CA PHE A 214 -15.67 -7.78 11.39
C PHE A 214 -16.34 -6.43 11.11
N ILE A 215 -16.55 -6.16 9.84
CA ILE A 215 -17.18 -4.93 9.37
C ILE A 215 -18.70 -5.04 9.54
N ARG A 216 -19.33 -3.98 10.03
CA ARG A 216 -20.77 -3.85 10.15
C ARG A 216 -21.28 -2.82 9.15
N PHE A 217 -22.14 -3.23 8.21
CA PHE A 217 -22.71 -2.32 7.21
C PHE A 217 -23.43 -1.12 7.83
N SER A 218 -24.14 -1.33 8.95
CA SER A 218 -24.81 -0.25 9.68
C SER A 218 -23.84 0.81 10.18
N GLU A 219 -22.61 0.43 10.48
CA GLU A 219 -21.57 1.34 10.98
C GLU A 219 -20.78 2.02 9.85
N ILE A 220 -20.74 1.47 8.63
CA ILE A 220 -20.19 2.12 7.45
C ILE A 220 -20.99 3.39 7.12
N LEU A 221 -22.31 3.32 7.24
CA LEU A 221 -23.21 4.44 6.96
C LEU A 221 -23.34 5.42 8.13
N SER A 222 -22.94 5.01 9.33
CA SER A 222 -22.94 5.86 10.52
C SER A 222 -21.63 6.60 10.68
N TRP A 223 -21.68 7.94 10.74
CA TRP A 223 -20.49 8.77 10.90
C TRP A 223 -20.08 8.90 12.36
N ASN A 224 -19.08 8.15 12.79
CA ASN A 224 -18.53 8.25 14.15
C ASN A 224 -17.32 9.21 14.18
N LYS A 225 -17.60 10.50 14.47
CA LYS A 225 -16.58 11.56 14.49
C LYS A 225 -15.42 11.28 15.45
N GLU A 226 -15.70 10.69 16.61
CA GLU A 226 -14.66 10.41 17.62
C GLU A 226 -13.71 9.31 17.12
N MET A 227 -14.25 8.24 16.53
CA MET A 227 -13.46 7.15 16.00
C MET A 227 -12.61 7.60 14.81
N ILE A 228 -13.21 8.36 13.89
CA ILE A 228 -12.50 8.93 12.73
C ILE A 228 -11.39 9.86 13.21
N LYS A 229 -11.64 10.72 14.21
CA LYS A 229 -10.62 11.60 14.77
C LYS A 229 -9.45 10.81 15.37
N LYS A 230 -9.71 9.70 16.07
CA LYS A 230 -8.65 8.82 16.60
C LYS A 230 -7.78 8.24 15.47
N ILE A 231 -8.40 7.76 14.40
CA ILE A 231 -7.69 7.23 13.23
C ILE A 231 -6.85 8.33 12.57
N LEU A 232 -7.45 9.49 12.29
CA LEU A 232 -6.78 10.59 11.61
C LEU A 232 -5.65 11.21 12.43
N ASN A 233 -5.77 11.26 13.76
CA ASN A 233 -4.70 11.75 14.63
C ASN A 233 -3.41 10.91 14.53
N ILE A 234 -3.52 9.64 14.14
CA ILE A 234 -2.37 8.77 13.88
C ILE A 234 -1.98 8.82 12.40
N ALA A 235 -2.97 8.80 11.51
CA ALA A 235 -2.76 8.74 10.07
C ALA A 235 -2.12 10.02 9.51
N ILE A 236 -2.56 11.20 9.96
CA ILE A 236 -2.06 12.49 9.43
C ILE A 236 -0.56 12.67 9.71
N PRO A 237 -0.05 12.54 10.96
CA PRO A 237 1.39 12.64 11.21
C PRO A 237 2.21 11.61 10.41
N ASN A 238 1.73 10.36 10.34
CA ASN A 238 2.38 9.31 9.56
C ASN A 238 2.38 9.63 8.05
N GLY A 239 1.29 10.18 7.52
CA GLY A 239 1.21 10.63 6.13
C GLY A 239 2.16 11.79 5.83
N ILE A 240 2.28 12.75 6.72
CA ILE A 240 3.24 13.88 6.59
C ILE A 240 4.67 13.36 6.64
N GLU A 241 5.01 12.47 7.57
CA GLU A 241 6.33 11.85 7.67
C GLU A 241 6.70 11.13 6.37
N ASN A 242 5.85 10.24 5.86
CA ASN A 242 6.06 9.55 4.60
C ASN A 242 6.19 10.52 3.40
N GLY A 243 5.41 11.60 3.39
CA GLY A 243 5.47 12.66 2.39
C GLY A 243 6.82 13.37 2.40
N ILE A 244 7.32 13.76 3.56
CA ILE A 244 8.63 14.42 3.71
C ILE A 244 9.76 13.49 3.25
N VAL A 245 9.72 12.22 3.65
CA VAL A 245 10.71 11.21 3.21
C VAL A 245 10.70 11.07 1.68
N GLN A 246 9.52 11.04 1.07
CA GLN A 246 9.41 10.91 -0.39
C GLN A 246 9.91 12.16 -1.12
N LEU A 247 9.62 13.35 -0.60
CA LEU A 247 10.19 14.61 -1.12
C LEU A 247 11.71 14.61 -1.02
N GLY A 248 12.26 14.14 0.10
CA GLY A 248 13.70 13.99 0.29
C GLY A 248 14.33 13.07 -0.76
N ARG A 249 13.69 11.95 -1.09
CA ARG A 249 14.14 11.04 -2.15
C ARG A 249 14.14 11.71 -3.54
N ILE A 250 13.09 12.47 -3.86
CA ILE A 250 13.00 13.20 -5.14
C ILE A 250 14.13 14.22 -5.25
N LEU A 251 14.39 15.00 -4.20
CA LEU A 251 15.49 15.97 -4.17
C LEU A 251 16.85 15.29 -4.33
N LEU A 252 17.04 14.14 -3.69
CA LEU A 252 18.27 13.36 -3.79
C LEU A 252 18.51 12.84 -5.21
N ILE A 253 17.46 12.34 -5.89
CA ILE A 253 17.53 11.92 -7.29
C ILE A 253 17.86 13.11 -8.19
N SER A 254 17.30 14.29 -7.93
CA SER A 254 17.62 15.52 -8.69
C SER A 254 19.09 15.92 -8.56
N ILE A 255 19.67 15.76 -7.36
CA ILE A 255 21.11 16.00 -7.15
C ILE A 255 21.95 14.95 -7.89
N ILE A 256 21.58 13.67 -7.82
CA ILE A 256 22.30 12.61 -8.54
C ILE A 256 22.25 12.83 -10.05
N ALA A 257 21.12 13.31 -10.57
CA ALA A 257 20.96 13.62 -11.99
C ALA A 257 21.96 14.69 -12.49
N SER A 258 22.38 15.61 -11.62
CA SER A 258 23.39 16.62 -11.98
C SER A 258 24.79 16.05 -12.23
N PHE A 259 25.07 14.83 -11.77
CA PHE A 259 26.37 14.15 -11.99
C PHE A 259 26.40 13.31 -13.27
N GLY A 260 25.28 13.18 -13.99
CA GLY A 260 25.21 12.53 -15.31
C GLY A 260 24.46 11.19 -15.31
N THR A 261 24.26 10.67 -16.54
CA THR A 261 23.40 9.48 -16.78
C THR A 261 23.93 8.19 -16.15
N ASN A 262 25.26 8.02 -16.10
CA ASN A 262 25.86 6.82 -15.49
C ASN A 262 25.55 6.72 -13.98
N GLN A 263 25.55 7.85 -13.29
CA GLN A 263 25.22 7.93 -11.86
C GLN A 263 23.74 7.65 -11.60
N ILE A 264 22.85 8.12 -12.49
CA ILE A 264 21.43 7.79 -12.42
C ILE A 264 21.22 6.29 -12.57
N ALA A 265 21.88 5.66 -13.55
CA ALA A 265 21.79 4.23 -13.78
C ALA A 265 22.31 3.41 -12.58
N ALA A 266 23.47 3.79 -12.04
CA ALA A 266 24.06 3.17 -10.85
C ALA A 266 23.13 3.29 -9.64
N ASN A 267 22.53 4.47 -9.41
CA ASN A 267 21.55 4.70 -8.34
C ASN A 267 20.29 3.85 -8.53
N GLY A 268 19.82 3.68 -9.76
CA GLY A 268 18.67 2.83 -10.08
C GLY A 268 18.91 1.36 -9.71
N ILE A 269 20.08 0.82 -10.05
CA ILE A 269 20.47 -0.55 -9.69
C ILE A 269 20.58 -0.69 -8.17
N THR A 270 21.26 0.25 -7.51
CA THR A 270 21.41 0.26 -6.04
C THR A 270 20.06 0.32 -5.35
N ASN A 271 19.15 1.18 -5.79
CA ASN A 271 17.79 1.27 -5.23
C ASN A 271 17.02 -0.05 -5.37
N SER A 272 17.17 -0.75 -6.48
CA SER A 272 16.52 -2.05 -6.69
C SER A 272 16.99 -3.11 -5.70
N LEU A 273 18.28 -3.13 -5.37
CA LEU A 273 18.84 -4.03 -4.35
C LEU A 273 18.38 -3.63 -2.94
N VAL A 274 18.41 -2.35 -2.61
CA VAL A 274 17.98 -1.81 -1.31
C VAL A 274 16.49 -2.08 -1.06
N MET A 275 15.66 -2.12 -2.10
CA MET A 275 14.23 -2.45 -1.98
C MET A 275 13.99 -3.81 -1.32
N ILE A 276 14.85 -4.81 -1.54
CA ILE A 276 14.74 -6.13 -0.90
C ILE A 276 14.95 -6.01 0.61
N ALA A 277 15.96 -5.26 1.05
CA ALA A 277 16.21 -5.04 2.48
C ALA A 277 15.08 -4.21 3.14
N ILE A 278 14.58 -3.17 2.45
CA ILE A 278 13.45 -2.36 2.91
C ILE A 278 12.17 -3.20 3.04
N SER A 279 11.95 -4.18 2.16
CA SER A 279 10.76 -5.04 2.22
C SER A 279 10.65 -5.81 3.54
N PHE A 280 11.78 -6.25 4.08
CA PHE A 280 11.81 -6.89 5.39
C PHE A 280 11.50 -5.91 6.52
N ALA A 281 12.07 -4.70 6.49
CA ALA A 281 11.76 -3.65 7.46
C ALA A 281 10.27 -3.25 7.41
N THR A 282 9.67 -3.17 6.22
CA THR A 282 8.24 -2.91 6.04
C THR A 282 7.38 -4.02 6.65
N ALA A 283 7.74 -5.28 6.43
CA ALA A 283 7.04 -6.41 7.03
C ALA A 283 7.10 -6.37 8.57
N MET A 284 8.25 -6.00 9.12
CA MET A 284 8.41 -5.83 10.57
C MET A 284 7.59 -4.66 11.12
N ASN A 285 7.47 -3.56 10.37
CA ASN A 285 6.62 -2.43 10.76
C ASN A 285 5.14 -2.87 10.92
N PHE A 286 4.58 -3.59 9.96
CA PHE A 286 3.22 -4.13 10.09
C PHE A 286 3.07 -5.07 11.30
N ALA A 287 4.08 -5.89 11.58
CA ALA A 287 4.06 -6.77 12.75
C ALA A 287 4.15 -5.98 14.07
N ILE A 288 4.96 -4.93 14.13
CA ILE A 288 5.08 -4.03 15.29
C ILE A 288 3.72 -3.35 15.55
N VAL A 289 3.08 -2.78 14.55
CA VAL A 289 1.76 -2.13 14.67
C VAL A 289 0.75 -3.08 15.30
N THR A 290 0.71 -4.33 14.86
CA THR A 290 -0.22 -5.34 15.38
C THR A 290 0.14 -5.73 16.82
N VAL A 291 1.37 -6.15 17.07
CA VAL A 291 1.78 -6.75 18.35
C VAL A 291 1.83 -5.70 19.46
N VAL A 292 2.48 -4.56 19.18
CA VAL A 292 2.61 -3.49 20.17
C VAL A 292 1.27 -2.79 20.38
N GLY A 293 0.48 -2.59 19.31
CA GLY A 293 -0.86 -2.03 19.41
C GLY A 293 -1.76 -2.82 20.34
N GLN A 294 -1.75 -4.16 20.22
CA GLN A 294 -2.51 -5.01 21.14
C GLN A 294 -1.98 -5.00 22.59
N CYS A 295 -0.65 -4.94 22.79
CA CYS A 295 -0.08 -4.84 24.13
C CYS A 295 -0.46 -3.51 24.81
N VAL A 296 -0.38 -2.40 24.08
CA VAL A 296 -0.78 -1.08 24.57
C VAL A 296 -2.28 -1.06 24.89
N GLY A 297 -3.10 -1.62 24.01
CA GLY A 297 -4.55 -1.74 24.24
C GLY A 297 -4.90 -2.58 25.47
N ALA A 298 -4.12 -3.59 25.78
CA ALA A 298 -4.26 -4.40 26.99
C ALA A 298 -3.76 -3.70 28.26
N GLY A 299 -3.15 -2.51 28.17
CA GLY A 299 -2.54 -1.80 29.28
C GLY A 299 -1.17 -2.39 29.74
N ASP A 300 -0.63 -3.38 29.01
CA ASP A 300 0.64 -4.02 29.34
C ASP A 300 1.82 -3.35 28.64
N TYR A 301 2.21 -2.20 29.17
CA TYR A 301 3.31 -1.39 28.63
C TYR A 301 4.67 -2.09 28.76
N SER A 302 4.82 -3.01 29.72
CA SER A 302 6.05 -3.78 29.91
C SER A 302 6.26 -4.73 28.72
N GLN A 303 5.23 -5.48 28.33
CA GLN A 303 5.24 -6.32 27.13
C GLN A 303 5.34 -5.50 25.85
N ALA A 304 4.65 -4.35 25.77
CA ALA A 304 4.78 -3.44 24.62
C ALA A 304 6.25 -3.06 24.39
N THR A 305 6.96 -2.63 25.45
CA THR A 305 8.38 -2.30 25.38
C THR A 305 9.25 -3.51 25.02
N TYR A 306 8.97 -4.68 25.61
CA TYR A 306 9.69 -5.92 25.30
C TYR A 306 9.58 -6.30 23.81
N TYR A 307 8.33 -6.33 23.26
CA TYR A 307 8.11 -6.68 21.86
C TYR A 307 8.65 -5.63 20.90
N THR A 308 8.56 -4.35 21.23
CA THR A 308 9.18 -3.28 20.44
C THR A 308 10.68 -3.52 20.28
N LYS A 309 11.41 -3.72 21.39
CA LYS A 309 12.85 -3.99 21.36
C LYS A 309 13.18 -5.28 20.60
N LYS A 310 12.41 -6.35 20.83
CA LYS A 310 12.59 -7.65 20.17
C LYS A 310 12.38 -7.57 18.68
N LEU A 311 11.29 -6.95 18.22
CA LEU A 311 10.95 -6.85 16.81
C LEU A 311 11.89 -5.90 16.07
N ILE A 312 12.29 -4.78 16.68
CA ILE A 312 13.32 -3.88 16.12
C ILE A 312 14.65 -4.63 15.98
N LYS A 313 15.07 -5.42 16.98
CA LYS A 313 16.30 -6.22 16.88
C LYS A 313 16.22 -7.24 15.73
N ILE A 314 15.09 -7.90 15.54
CA ILE A 314 14.87 -8.83 14.43
C ILE A 314 14.90 -8.07 13.10
N ALA A 315 14.23 -6.89 13.02
CA ALA A 315 14.24 -6.04 11.83
C ALA A 315 15.67 -5.64 11.46
N TYR A 316 16.46 -5.18 12.44
CA TYR A 316 17.84 -4.75 12.22
C TYR A 316 18.71 -5.90 11.70
N ILE A 317 18.66 -7.08 12.36
CA ILE A 317 19.43 -8.26 11.93
C ILE A 317 19.00 -8.73 10.54
N GLY A 318 17.70 -8.83 10.29
CA GLY A 318 17.19 -9.29 9.00
C GLY A 318 17.52 -8.33 7.85
N THR A 319 17.40 -7.03 8.08
CA THR A 319 17.80 -6.01 7.09
C THR A 319 19.30 -6.07 6.80
N LEU A 320 20.13 -6.24 7.84
CA LEU A 320 21.58 -6.34 7.69
C LEU A 320 22.03 -7.61 6.95
N ILE A 321 21.29 -8.72 7.07
CA ILE A 321 21.58 -9.96 6.31
C ILE A 321 21.22 -9.80 4.83
N LEU A 322 20.19 -8.98 4.53
CA LEU A 322 19.69 -8.77 3.18
C LEU A 322 20.35 -7.61 2.43
N SER A 323 21.11 -6.76 3.13
CA SER A 323 21.88 -5.64 2.55
C SER A 323 23.30 -6.05 2.18
#